data_6c6c57c086977f668217b664479018cf
#
_entry.id   6c6c57c086977f668217b664479018cf
#
_cell.length_a   1.000
_cell.length_b   1.000
_cell.length_c   1.000
_cell.angle_alpha   90.00
_cell.angle_beta   90.00
_cell.angle_gamma   90.00
#
_symmetry.space_group_name_H-M   'P 1'
#
loop_
_entity.id
_entity.type
_entity.pdbx_description
1 polymer ?
#
loop_
_entity_poly.entity_id
_entity_poly.type
_entity_poly.pdbx_seq_one_letter_code
_entity_poly.pdbx_strand_id
1 'polypeptide(L)'
;MSGSSKQPWYDVIVVGMGPAGASTAYELSQAGFSVLGLEKQTHPRYKVCGGALSARIDHILPVEYKQVVEESVHRLQFSYSPEESYFVESPEPFAFMVMRSRFDKWLMTRAQRHGTEVHENEAVKKLEPIPDGVEVTTTKGQYCARVVVGADGAMSVVAQQLFSGRGLRKIPALESEIFGVSEVRTPIARESHGLKLAVISLNAAKKGYGWIFPKRDGLSIGVGEFVRGESRPKRSFQQFAQEEPSLAGLTIPSPVGHPIPVFNRVPGIKGNKWNGGLVQGRAVLVGDAGHLVDPLLGEGILYAVRSGQLAGASIIKFLGKDENRLEDYEDAILREFAEEFRIASKLNRVVYGLPRSWHRWLGRTFPGPYQRVLHRYCQLLQGRETYQTLWARAMHKINPFGRPAPEMETP
;
A
#
# COMPACT_ATOMS: atom_id res chain seq x y z
N MET A 1 0.03 38.98 -34.53
CA MET A 1 0.67 38.94 -33.17
C MET A 1 -0.09 37.94 -32.35
N SER A 2 0.37 36.68 -32.32
CA SER A 2 -0.20 35.64 -31.47
C SER A 2 0.20 35.92 -30.03
N GLY A 3 -0.76 36.37 -29.22
CA GLY A 3 -0.56 36.51 -27.79
C GLY A 3 -0.21 35.12 -27.21
N SER A 4 1.05 34.95 -26.84
CA SER A 4 1.48 33.82 -26.02
C SER A 4 0.74 33.94 -24.69
N SER A 5 -0.38 33.23 -24.54
CA SER A 5 -1.00 33.06 -23.22
C SER A 5 0.04 32.38 -22.34
N LYS A 6 0.54 33.09 -21.32
CA LYS A 6 1.46 32.52 -20.35
C LYS A 6 0.79 31.24 -19.79
N GLN A 7 1.50 30.14 -19.89
CA GLN A 7 1.03 28.86 -19.31
C GLN A 7 0.76 29.06 -17.80
N PRO A 8 -0.32 28.48 -17.26
CA PRO A 8 -0.61 28.58 -15.83
C PRO A 8 0.54 27.97 -15.01
N TRP A 9 0.97 28.68 -13.97
CA TRP A 9 2.01 28.26 -13.04
C TRP A 9 1.42 27.92 -11.69
N TYR A 10 1.85 26.77 -11.16
CA TYR A 10 1.53 26.31 -9.81
C TYR A 10 2.81 26.14 -8.99
N ASP A 11 2.69 26.19 -7.66
CA ASP A 11 3.81 25.80 -6.81
C ASP A 11 4.06 24.30 -6.95
N VAL A 12 2.99 23.48 -6.99
CA VAL A 12 3.11 22.03 -7.14
C VAL A 12 2.02 21.48 -8.08
N ILE A 13 2.44 20.60 -8.99
CA ILE A 13 1.51 19.72 -9.73
C ILE A 13 1.64 18.31 -9.17
N VAL A 14 0.50 17.73 -8.74
CA VAL A 14 0.39 16.34 -8.28
C VAL A 14 -0.23 15.50 -9.38
N VAL A 15 0.50 14.54 -9.90
CA VAL A 15 0.05 13.62 -10.97
C VAL A 15 -0.52 12.36 -10.33
N GLY A 16 -1.85 12.19 -10.41
CA GLY A 16 -2.62 11.11 -9.77
C GLY A 16 -3.18 11.51 -8.42
N MET A 17 -4.50 11.44 -8.27
CA MET A 17 -5.25 11.80 -7.05
C MET A 17 -5.73 10.57 -6.27
N GLY A 18 -4.92 9.49 -6.26
CA GLY A 18 -5.08 8.38 -5.33
C GLY A 18 -4.60 8.73 -3.91
N PRO A 19 -4.49 7.75 -2.99
CA PRO A 19 -4.16 8.01 -1.57
C PRO A 19 -2.89 8.83 -1.36
N ALA A 20 -1.81 8.55 -2.11
CA ALA A 20 -0.56 9.30 -1.98
C ALA A 20 -0.69 10.73 -2.47
N GLY A 21 -1.24 10.92 -3.68
CA GLY A 21 -1.36 12.26 -4.28
C GLY A 21 -2.34 13.15 -3.53
N ALA A 22 -3.51 12.62 -3.15
CA ALA A 22 -4.49 13.37 -2.38
C ALA A 22 -3.95 13.78 -0.99
N SER A 23 -3.14 12.91 -0.35
CA SER A 23 -2.48 13.27 0.92
C SER A 23 -1.42 14.34 0.73
N THR A 24 -0.59 14.25 -0.32
CA THR A 24 0.40 15.29 -0.64
C THR A 24 -0.28 16.62 -0.94
N ALA A 25 -1.32 16.61 -1.77
CA ALA A 25 -2.06 17.80 -2.15
C ALA A 25 -2.72 18.48 -0.94
N TYR A 26 -3.27 17.68 -0.02
CA TYR A 26 -3.86 18.17 1.22
C TYR A 26 -2.84 18.93 2.07
N GLU A 27 -1.67 18.35 2.35
CA GLU A 27 -0.61 18.97 3.17
C GLU A 27 -0.15 20.32 2.56
N LEU A 28 0.06 20.34 1.23
CA LEU A 28 0.52 21.52 0.51
C LEU A 28 -0.53 22.62 0.48
N SER A 29 -1.78 22.29 0.17
CA SER A 29 -2.86 23.30 0.10
C SER A 29 -3.19 23.84 1.48
N GLN A 30 -3.13 23.01 2.53
CA GLN A 30 -3.30 23.47 3.91
C GLN A 30 -2.21 24.48 4.32
N ALA A 31 -1.00 24.34 3.76
CA ALA A 31 0.10 25.29 3.98
C ALA A 31 0.05 26.53 3.05
N GLY A 32 -0.99 26.67 2.22
CA GLY A 32 -1.24 27.83 1.39
C GLY A 32 -0.53 27.85 0.03
N PHE A 33 0.04 26.73 -0.41
CA PHE A 33 0.63 26.62 -1.75
C PHE A 33 -0.44 26.42 -2.82
N SER A 34 -0.19 26.93 -4.03
CA SER A 34 -1.03 26.69 -5.20
C SER A 34 -0.76 25.28 -5.74
N VAL A 35 -1.78 24.41 -5.67
CA VAL A 35 -1.66 22.99 -6.02
C VAL A 35 -2.65 22.62 -7.10
N LEU A 36 -2.16 22.04 -8.21
CA LEU A 36 -2.96 21.39 -9.23
C LEU A 36 -2.84 19.87 -9.11
N GLY A 37 -3.95 19.19 -8.86
CA GLY A 37 -4.08 17.74 -8.94
C GLY A 37 -4.58 17.30 -10.31
N LEU A 38 -3.82 16.47 -11.02
CA LEU A 38 -4.18 15.90 -12.32
C LEU A 38 -4.58 14.44 -12.17
N GLU A 39 -5.82 14.11 -12.47
CA GLU A 39 -6.34 12.73 -12.41
C GLU A 39 -6.89 12.30 -13.77
N LYS A 40 -6.41 11.15 -14.26
CA LYS A 40 -6.79 10.62 -15.57
C LYS A 40 -8.22 10.07 -15.65
N GLN A 41 -8.81 9.76 -14.51
CA GLN A 41 -10.18 9.22 -14.41
C GLN A 41 -11.07 10.20 -13.62
N THR A 42 -12.37 9.96 -13.65
CA THR A 42 -13.34 10.70 -12.83
C THR A 42 -13.67 9.90 -11.57
N HIS A 43 -13.59 10.51 -10.40
CA HIS A 43 -13.98 9.89 -9.13
C HIS A 43 -15.51 10.04 -8.87
N PRO A 44 -16.15 9.02 -8.29
CA PRO A 44 -15.58 7.76 -7.79
C PRO A 44 -15.21 6.80 -8.92
N ARG A 45 -14.01 6.18 -8.84
CA ARG A 45 -13.52 5.24 -9.84
C ARG A 45 -13.22 3.88 -9.23
N TYR A 46 -13.39 2.83 -10.00
CA TYR A 46 -12.89 1.51 -9.62
C TYR A 46 -11.36 1.50 -9.60
N LYS A 47 -10.77 0.87 -8.59
CA LYS A 47 -9.35 0.61 -8.50
C LYS A 47 -9.12 -0.77 -7.90
N VAL A 48 -8.54 -1.66 -8.69
CA VAL A 48 -8.19 -3.03 -8.28
C VAL A 48 -7.35 -2.99 -7.01
N CYS A 49 -7.90 -3.53 -5.91
CA CYS A 49 -7.26 -3.59 -4.59
C CYS A 49 -8.18 -4.27 -3.58
N GLY A 50 -7.68 -5.14 -2.73
CA GLY A 50 -8.45 -5.71 -1.62
C GLY A 50 -9.05 -4.69 -0.67
N GLY A 51 -8.52 -3.44 -0.65
CA GLY A 51 -9.07 -2.34 0.15
C GLY A 51 -8.99 -2.59 1.65
N ALA A 52 -7.96 -3.30 2.12
CA ALA A 52 -7.67 -3.47 3.53
C ALA A 52 -6.68 -2.38 3.98
N LEU A 53 -7.04 -1.65 5.01
CA LEU A 53 -6.20 -0.71 5.74
C LEU A 53 -5.84 -1.36 7.07
N SER A 54 -4.57 -1.56 7.37
CA SER A 54 -4.19 -1.99 8.74
C SER A 54 -4.66 -0.95 9.76
N ALA A 55 -4.93 -1.36 10.99
CA ALA A 55 -5.40 -0.45 12.03
C ALA A 55 -4.39 0.66 12.35
N ARG A 56 -3.12 0.52 11.94
CA ARG A 56 -2.11 1.58 11.97
C ARG A 56 -2.53 2.86 11.25
N ILE A 57 -3.50 2.79 10.35
CA ILE A 57 -4.03 3.95 9.62
C ILE A 57 -4.64 5.00 10.57
N ASP A 58 -5.12 4.58 11.76
CA ASP A 58 -5.67 5.46 12.78
C ASP A 58 -4.65 6.49 13.32
N HIS A 59 -3.35 6.19 13.20
CA HIS A 59 -2.28 7.09 13.62
C HIS A 59 -1.91 8.16 12.57
N ILE A 60 -2.39 8.01 11.33
CA ILE A 60 -1.98 8.90 10.23
C ILE A 60 -3.15 9.60 9.53
N LEU A 61 -4.37 9.11 9.69
CA LEU A 61 -5.57 9.78 9.18
C LEU A 61 -6.46 10.29 10.32
N PRO A 62 -7.14 11.42 10.11
CA PRO A 62 -8.13 11.91 11.09
C PRO A 62 -9.32 10.96 11.14
N VAL A 63 -9.98 10.92 12.31
CA VAL A 63 -11.07 9.96 12.61
C VAL A 63 -12.22 9.97 11.59
N GLU A 64 -12.41 11.07 10.87
CA GLU A 64 -13.45 11.23 9.86
C GLU A 64 -13.34 10.24 8.70
N TYR A 65 -12.17 9.60 8.49
CA TYR A 65 -12.05 8.55 7.48
C TYR A 65 -12.93 7.34 7.79
N LYS A 66 -13.34 7.15 9.05
CA LYS A 66 -14.24 6.05 9.46
C LYS A 66 -15.59 6.08 8.71
N GLN A 67 -16.03 7.25 8.22
CA GLN A 67 -17.27 7.36 7.42
C GLN A 67 -17.24 6.59 6.10
N VAL A 68 -16.05 6.25 5.59
CA VAL A 68 -15.86 5.47 4.37
C VAL A 68 -15.39 4.04 4.63
N VAL A 69 -15.32 3.63 5.88
CA VAL A 69 -15.06 2.25 6.28
C VAL A 69 -16.30 1.41 6.00
N GLU A 70 -16.09 0.29 5.32
CA GLU A 70 -17.14 -0.68 5.03
C GLU A 70 -17.33 -1.65 6.18
N GLU A 71 -16.22 -2.20 6.68
CA GLU A 71 -16.20 -3.18 7.77
C GLU A 71 -14.94 -3.04 8.63
N SER A 72 -15.07 -3.34 9.93
CA SER A 72 -13.96 -3.47 10.86
C SER A 72 -13.68 -4.95 11.13
N VAL A 73 -12.46 -5.39 10.89
CA VAL A 73 -12.07 -6.80 11.02
C VAL A 73 -11.43 -7.05 12.36
N HIS A 74 -12.07 -7.87 13.17
CA HIS A 74 -11.64 -8.27 14.51
C HIS A 74 -11.18 -9.74 14.60
N ARG A 75 -11.34 -10.49 13.50
CA ARG A 75 -10.98 -11.88 13.41
C ARG A 75 -10.24 -12.14 12.10
N LEU A 76 -9.08 -12.80 12.20
CA LEU A 76 -8.30 -13.25 11.04
C LEU A 76 -8.21 -14.76 11.03
N GLN A 77 -8.50 -15.35 9.88
CA GLN A 77 -8.25 -16.76 9.59
C GLN A 77 -7.01 -16.87 8.72
N PHE A 78 -6.08 -17.71 9.13
CA PHE A 78 -4.92 -18.12 8.33
C PHE A 78 -5.14 -19.55 7.86
N SER A 79 -5.41 -19.73 6.57
CA SER A 79 -5.70 -21.03 5.95
C SER A 79 -4.47 -21.59 5.26
N TYR A 80 -4.13 -22.84 5.53
CA TYR A 80 -2.99 -23.58 4.94
C TYR A 80 -3.44 -24.73 4.04
N SER A 81 -4.64 -25.21 4.25
CA SER A 81 -5.38 -26.14 3.42
C SER A 81 -6.87 -25.98 3.71
N PRO A 82 -7.76 -26.60 2.92
CA PRO A 82 -9.19 -26.56 3.20
C PRO A 82 -9.59 -27.03 4.60
N GLU A 83 -8.79 -27.93 5.21
CA GLU A 83 -9.06 -28.55 6.51
C GLU A 83 -8.29 -27.89 7.67
N GLU A 84 -7.29 -27.05 7.38
CA GLU A 84 -6.38 -26.51 8.40
C GLU A 84 -6.36 -25.00 8.40
N SER A 85 -6.88 -24.43 9.46
CA SER A 85 -6.91 -22.99 9.68
C SER A 85 -6.59 -22.63 11.12
N TYR A 86 -5.97 -21.48 11.30
CA TYR A 86 -5.70 -20.85 12.60
C TYR A 86 -6.42 -19.52 12.68
N PHE A 87 -6.97 -19.22 13.84
CA PHE A 87 -7.72 -18.00 14.09
C PHE A 87 -7.01 -17.13 15.10
N VAL A 88 -7.06 -15.83 14.85
CA VAL A 88 -6.66 -14.81 15.82
C VAL A 88 -7.81 -13.83 15.95
N GLU A 89 -8.19 -13.53 17.17
CA GLU A 89 -9.27 -12.59 17.52
C GLU A 89 -8.75 -11.50 18.42
N SER A 90 -9.35 -10.33 18.33
CA SER A 90 -9.04 -9.19 19.19
C SER A 90 -10.28 -8.32 19.41
N PRO A 91 -10.47 -7.75 20.61
CA PRO A 91 -11.49 -6.75 20.85
C PRO A 91 -11.27 -5.48 20.01
N GLU A 92 -10.03 -5.20 19.61
CA GLU A 92 -9.69 -4.08 18.74
C GLU A 92 -9.48 -4.58 17.31
N PRO A 93 -9.85 -3.77 16.30
CA PRO A 93 -9.73 -4.19 14.89
C PRO A 93 -8.28 -4.40 14.49
N PHE A 94 -8.05 -5.38 13.64
CA PHE A 94 -6.78 -5.59 12.93
C PHE A 94 -6.68 -4.73 11.68
N ALA A 95 -7.82 -4.52 11.03
CA ALA A 95 -7.91 -3.78 9.78
C ALA A 95 -9.30 -3.18 9.57
N PHE A 96 -9.35 -2.15 8.74
CA PHE A 96 -10.57 -1.53 8.25
C PHE A 96 -10.68 -1.80 6.75
N MET A 97 -11.84 -2.27 6.31
CA MET A 97 -12.12 -2.53 4.91
C MET A 97 -12.78 -1.32 4.27
N VAL A 98 -12.28 -0.91 3.12
CA VAL A 98 -12.81 0.22 2.36
C VAL A 98 -13.04 -0.16 0.89
N MET A 99 -14.02 0.49 0.27
CA MET A 99 -14.12 0.54 -1.19
C MET A 99 -13.23 1.68 -1.69
N ARG A 100 -12.25 1.34 -2.55
CA ARG A 100 -11.29 2.30 -3.09
C ARG A 100 -11.95 3.48 -3.81
N SER A 101 -13.09 3.25 -4.46
CA SER A 101 -13.87 4.30 -5.09
C SER A 101 -14.32 5.38 -4.10
N ARG A 102 -14.75 4.98 -2.90
CA ARG A 102 -15.23 5.89 -1.84
C ARG A 102 -14.07 6.49 -1.06
N PHE A 103 -13.08 5.68 -0.69
CA PHE A 103 -11.93 6.10 0.09
C PHE A 103 -11.06 7.11 -0.67
N ASP A 104 -10.72 6.81 -1.94
CA ASP A 104 -9.91 7.71 -2.75
C ASP A 104 -10.65 9.03 -3.03
N LYS A 105 -11.97 8.97 -3.29
CA LYS A 105 -12.81 10.17 -3.44
C LYS A 105 -12.84 11.02 -2.17
N TRP A 106 -12.94 10.39 -1.00
CA TRP A 106 -12.92 11.10 0.28
C TRP A 106 -11.62 11.86 0.49
N LEU A 107 -10.46 11.21 0.25
CA LEU A 107 -9.15 11.85 0.37
C LEU A 107 -9.02 13.03 -0.62
N MET A 108 -9.41 12.84 -1.87
CA MET A 108 -9.36 13.89 -2.89
C MET A 108 -10.27 15.08 -2.51
N THR A 109 -11.48 14.81 -2.06
CA THR A 109 -12.43 15.86 -1.62
C THR A 109 -11.89 16.63 -0.43
N ARG A 110 -11.17 15.96 0.48
CA ARG A 110 -10.50 16.61 1.60
C ARG A 110 -9.43 17.59 1.11
N ALA A 111 -8.60 17.23 0.14
CA ALA A 111 -7.63 18.12 -0.47
C ALA A 111 -8.29 19.32 -1.18
N GLN A 112 -9.36 19.08 -1.95
CA GLN A 112 -10.14 20.13 -2.63
C GLN A 112 -10.72 21.16 -1.65
N ARG A 113 -11.26 20.71 -0.50
CA ARG A 113 -11.79 21.62 0.53
C ARG A 113 -10.74 22.53 1.15
N HIS A 114 -9.46 22.19 1.02
CA HIS A 114 -8.33 22.99 1.51
C HIS A 114 -7.63 23.78 0.40
N GLY A 115 -8.23 23.84 -0.80
CA GLY A 115 -7.75 24.71 -1.88
C GLY A 115 -7.02 24.02 -3.01
N THR A 116 -6.89 22.68 -3.01
CA THR A 116 -6.35 21.96 -4.19
C THR A 116 -7.31 22.12 -5.38
N GLU A 117 -6.83 22.67 -6.48
CA GLU A 117 -7.50 22.58 -7.78
C GLU A 117 -7.33 21.17 -8.33
N VAL A 118 -8.42 20.51 -8.77
CA VAL A 118 -8.35 19.15 -9.29
C VAL A 118 -8.99 19.06 -10.65
N HIS A 119 -8.19 18.64 -11.63
CA HIS A 119 -8.66 18.33 -12.98
C HIS A 119 -8.83 16.82 -13.14
N GLU A 120 -10.06 16.38 -13.21
CA GLU A 120 -10.41 14.98 -13.49
C GLU A 120 -10.52 14.75 -15.01
N ASN A 121 -10.41 13.48 -15.42
CA ASN A 121 -10.40 13.05 -16.82
C ASN A 121 -9.31 13.79 -17.63
N GLU A 122 -8.15 14.01 -17.00
CA GLU A 122 -7.01 14.68 -17.60
C GLU A 122 -5.72 13.91 -17.34
N ALA A 123 -5.20 13.28 -18.40
CA ALA A 123 -4.02 12.44 -18.32
C ALA A 123 -2.76 13.19 -18.70
N VAL A 124 -1.71 13.10 -17.88
CA VAL A 124 -0.37 13.58 -18.21
C VAL A 124 0.23 12.74 -19.33
N LYS A 125 0.78 13.41 -20.34
CA LYS A 125 1.42 12.81 -21.53
C LYS A 125 2.92 13.02 -21.55
N LYS A 126 3.38 14.22 -21.20
CA LYS A 126 4.79 14.58 -21.28
C LYS A 126 5.18 15.44 -20.10
N LEU A 127 6.41 15.25 -19.63
CA LEU A 127 7.03 16.06 -18.59
C LEU A 127 8.42 16.48 -19.05
N GLU A 128 8.71 17.76 -19.01
CA GLU A 128 10.00 18.32 -19.43
C GLU A 128 10.57 19.22 -18.32
N PRO A 129 11.77 18.91 -17.81
CA PRO A 129 12.47 19.82 -16.91
C PRO A 129 12.73 21.17 -17.59
N ILE A 130 12.44 22.25 -16.87
CA ILE A 130 12.76 23.62 -17.26
C ILE A 130 13.59 24.28 -16.14
N PRO A 131 14.24 25.44 -16.36
CA PRO A 131 15.18 26.01 -15.37
C PRO A 131 14.63 26.10 -13.94
N ASP A 132 13.39 26.57 -13.78
CA ASP A 132 12.79 26.82 -12.46
C ASP A 132 11.67 25.82 -12.08
N GLY A 133 11.52 24.73 -12.84
CA GLY A 133 10.43 23.80 -12.59
C GLY A 133 10.34 22.65 -13.58
N VAL A 134 9.10 22.25 -13.84
CA VAL A 134 8.75 21.22 -14.81
C VAL A 134 7.55 21.69 -15.63
N GLU A 135 7.64 21.57 -16.94
CA GLU A 135 6.50 21.70 -17.83
C GLU A 135 5.77 20.37 -17.95
N VAL A 136 4.44 20.40 -17.83
CA VAL A 136 3.55 19.25 -17.84
C VAL A 136 2.54 19.39 -18.98
N THR A 137 2.65 18.54 -19.99
CA THR A 137 1.67 18.44 -21.08
C THR A 137 0.66 17.34 -20.77
N THR A 138 -0.61 17.67 -20.86
CA THR A 138 -1.73 16.76 -20.60
C THR A 138 -2.56 16.49 -21.86
N THR A 139 -3.66 15.78 -21.70
CA THR A 139 -4.68 15.60 -22.75
C THR A 139 -5.51 16.86 -23.02
N LYS A 140 -5.47 17.86 -22.13
CA LYS A 140 -6.31 19.06 -22.22
C LYS A 140 -5.55 20.38 -22.28
N GLY A 141 -4.27 20.39 -21.87
CA GLY A 141 -3.50 21.62 -21.83
C GLY A 141 -2.05 21.43 -21.42
N GLN A 142 -1.39 22.55 -21.18
CA GLN A 142 -0.01 22.63 -20.69
C GLN A 142 0.04 23.50 -19.44
N TYR A 143 0.82 23.06 -18.47
CA TYR A 143 0.99 23.70 -17.18
C TYR A 143 2.46 23.71 -16.79
N CYS A 144 2.86 24.64 -15.93
CA CYS A 144 4.18 24.68 -15.32
C CYS A 144 4.07 24.58 -13.79
N ALA A 145 5.05 23.93 -13.16
CA ALA A 145 5.14 23.91 -11.70
C ALA A 145 6.57 23.99 -11.21
N ARG A 146 6.77 24.54 -10.02
CA ARG A 146 8.07 24.57 -9.34
C ARG A 146 8.51 23.15 -8.92
N VAL A 147 7.54 22.30 -8.55
CA VAL A 147 7.76 20.89 -8.20
C VAL A 147 6.65 20.02 -8.81
N VAL A 148 6.99 18.84 -9.29
CA VAL A 148 6.02 17.81 -9.72
C VAL A 148 6.10 16.62 -8.80
N VAL A 149 4.93 16.11 -8.36
CA VAL A 149 4.80 14.90 -7.56
C VAL A 149 4.18 13.79 -8.39
N GLY A 150 4.93 12.73 -8.62
CA GLY A 150 4.44 11.50 -9.25
C GLY A 150 3.73 10.61 -8.22
N ALA A 151 2.40 10.60 -8.28
CA ALA A 151 1.50 9.80 -7.45
C ALA A 151 0.59 8.91 -8.32
N ASP A 152 1.00 8.65 -9.55
CA ASP A 152 0.23 8.01 -10.63
C ASP A 152 0.34 6.48 -10.64
N GLY A 153 0.77 5.91 -9.52
CA GLY A 153 0.68 4.48 -9.22
C GLY A 153 1.75 3.62 -9.87
N ALA A 154 1.52 2.31 -9.88
CA ALA A 154 2.49 1.30 -10.30
C ALA A 154 3.02 1.45 -11.75
N MET A 155 2.28 2.16 -12.61
CA MET A 155 2.64 2.41 -14.02
C MET A 155 2.98 3.89 -14.26
N SER A 156 3.56 4.54 -13.26
CA SER A 156 3.85 5.97 -13.23
C SER A 156 4.54 6.49 -14.50
N VAL A 157 3.91 7.46 -15.15
CA VAL A 157 4.46 8.22 -16.28
C VAL A 157 5.57 9.15 -15.79
N VAL A 158 5.39 9.75 -14.60
CA VAL A 158 6.42 10.62 -13.98
C VAL A 158 7.71 9.82 -13.73
N ALA A 159 7.58 8.61 -13.14
CA ALA A 159 8.73 7.75 -12.90
C ALA A 159 9.43 7.33 -14.21
N GLN A 160 8.66 7.04 -15.25
CA GLN A 160 9.21 6.61 -16.55
C GLN A 160 9.96 7.73 -17.29
N GLN A 161 9.47 8.96 -17.22
CA GLN A 161 10.04 10.07 -17.99
C GLN A 161 11.14 10.83 -17.24
N LEU A 162 11.00 10.98 -15.93
CA LEU A 162 11.91 11.83 -15.15
C LEU A 162 12.94 11.04 -14.31
N PHE A 163 12.76 9.73 -14.15
CA PHE A 163 13.64 8.93 -13.30
C PHE A 163 14.30 7.81 -14.11
N SER A 164 15.59 7.89 -14.31
CA SER A 164 16.37 6.88 -15.07
C SER A 164 16.76 5.67 -14.21
N GLY A 165 16.96 4.52 -14.84
CA GLY A 165 17.62 3.34 -14.23
C GLY A 165 16.77 2.52 -13.27
N ARG A 166 15.45 2.66 -13.27
CA ARG A 166 14.54 1.95 -12.37
C ARG A 166 14.16 0.55 -12.86
N GLY A 167 15.01 -0.44 -12.60
CA GLY A 167 14.63 -1.86 -12.71
C GLY A 167 13.74 -2.33 -11.54
N LEU A 168 12.52 -1.79 -11.43
CA LEU A 168 11.68 -1.96 -10.25
C LEU A 168 10.81 -3.19 -10.34
N ARG A 169 10.75 -3.96 -9.25
CA ARG A 169 9.99 -5.19 -9.14
C ARG A 169 8.52 -4.91 -8.94
N LYS A 170 7.71 -5.46 -9.84
CA LYS A 170 6.26 -5.53 -9.72
C LYS A 170 5.86 -7.00 -9.56
N ILE A 171 4.97 -7.28 -8.64
CA ILE A 171 4.38 -8.60 -8.46
C ILE A 171 2.97 -8.61 -9.09
N PRO A 172 2.59 -9.69 -9.75
CA PRO A 172 1.25 -9.82 -10.29
C PRO A 172 0.26 -10.10 -9.16
N ALA A 173 -0.87 -9.41 -9.18
CA ALA A 173 -2.01 -9.70 -8.35
C ALA A 173 -3.30 -9.69 -9.18
N LEU A 174 -4.25 -10.54 -8.79
CA LEU A 174 -5.58 -10.61 -9.36
C LEU A 174 -6.61 -10.42 -8.24
N GLU A 175 -7.69 -9.72 -8.56
CA GLU A 175 -8.75 -9.42 -7.61
C GLU A 175 -10.10 -9.47 -8.32
N SER A 176 -11.13 -9.91 -7.58
CA SER A 176 -12.53 -9.89 -8.00
C SER A 176 -13.40 -9.43 -6.83
N GLU A 177 -14.42 -8.62 -7.12
CA GLU A 177 -15.44 -8.23 -6.16
C GLU A 177 -16.71 -9.04 -6.38
N ILE A 178 -17.25 -9.60 -5.28
CA ILE A 178 -18.51 -10.36 -5.26
C ILE A 178 -19.50 -9.54 -4.45
N PHE A 179 -20.61 -9.14 -5.08
CA PHE A 179 -21.68 -8.38 -4.44
C PHE A 179 -22.86 -9.26 -4.02
N GLY A 180 -23.66 -8.79 -3.06
CA GLY A 180 -24.83 -9.51 -2.54
C GLY A 180 -24.48 -10.62 -1.54
N VAL A 181 -23.27 -10.63 -1.00
CA VAL A 181 -22.80 -11.56 0.01
C VAL A 181 -22.30 -10.79 1.23
N SER A 182 -23.07 -10.78 2.30
CA SER A 182 -22.75 -9.96 3.48
C SER A 182 -21.78 -10.61 4.47
N GLU A 183 -21.48 -11.90 4.32
CA GLU A 183 -20.63 -12.64 5.28
C GLU A 183 -19.75 -13.69 4.61
N VAL A 184 -18.55 -13.86 5.15
CA VAL A 184 -17.68 -15.00 4.81
C VAL A 184 -18.29 -16.27 5.43
N ARG A 185 -18.77 -17.17 4.60
CA ARG A 185 -19.34 -18.45 5.04
C ARG A 185 -18.23 -19.44 5.33
N THR A 186 -17.77 -19.51 6.57
CA THR A 186 -16.92 -20.62 7.03
C THR A 186 -17.71 -21.50 7.99
N PRO A 187 -17.44 -22.81 8.06
CA PRO A 187 -18.05 -23.70 9.06
C PRO A 187 -17.90 -23.18 10.49
N ILE A 188 -16.84 -22.44 10.75
CA ILE A 188 -16.43 -21.90 12.06
C ILE A 188 -17.02 -20.49 12.31
N ALA A 189 -17.43 -19.76 11.28
CA ALA A 189 -18.03 -18.43 11.43
C ALA A 189 -19.36 -18.43 12.21
N ARG A 190 -20.01 -19.61 12.32
CA ARG A 190 -21.24 -19.77 13.15
C ARG A 190 -21.03 -19.51 14.64
N GLU A 191 -19.78 -19.60 15.13
CA GLU A 191 -19.42 -19.33 16.52
C GLU A 191 -18.90 -17.90 16.76
N SER A 192 -18.87 -17.05 15.76
CA SER A 192 -18.11 -15.78 15.78
C SER A 192 -18.81 -14.61 16.48
N HIS A 193 -19.91 -14.82 17.20
CA HIS A 193 -20.62 -13.74 17.94
C HIS A 193 -20.78 -12.41 17.17
N GLY A 194 -20.91 -12.48 15.82
CA GLY A 194 -21.06 -11.29 14.97
C GLY A 194 -19.76 -10.58 14.59
N LEU A 195 -18.59 -11.08 14.96
CA LEU A 195 -17.31 -10.49 14.57
C LEU A 195 -17.02 -10.73 13.08
N LYS A 196 -16.65 -9.67 12.36
CA LYS A 196 -16.30 -9.77 10.95
C LYS A 196 -14.95 -10.45 10.77
N LEU A 197 -14.93 -11.44 9.88
CA LEU A 197 -13.80 -12.31 9.57
C LEU A 197 -13.16 -11.91 8.23
N ALA A 198 -11.84 -11.78 8.21
CA ALA A 198 -11.07 -11.80 6.98
C ALA A 198 -10.20 -13.07 6.90
N VAL A 199 -10.01 -13.58 5.68
CA VAL A 199 -9.23 -14.79 5.43
C VAL A 199 -7.94 -14.42 4.70
N ILE A 200 -6.83 -14.96 5.18
CA ILE A 200 -5.52 -14.99 4.51
C ILE A 200 -5.20 -16.45 4.20
N SER A 201 -5.29 -16.83 2.94
CA SER A 201 -5.03 -18.19 2.48
C SER A 201 -3.60 -18.32 1.95
N LEU A 202 -2.73 -18.96 2.71
CA LEU A 202 -1.36 -19.28 2.30
C LEU A 202 -1.31 -20.45 1.32
N ASN A 203 -2.45 -21.09 1.08
CA ASN A 203 -2.61 -22.15 0.07
C ASN A 203 -2.95 -21.60 -1.32
N ALA A 204 -3.46 -20.38 -1.43
CA ALA A 204 -3.99 -19.82 -2.67
C ALA A 204 -2.94 -19.60 -3.76
N ALA A 205 -1.68 -19.30 -3.39
CA ALA A 205 -0.60 -19.05 -4.33
C ALA A 205 0.68 -19.79 -3.94
N LYS A 206 1.45 -20.27 -4.92
CA LYS A 206 2.67 -21.08 -4.67
C LYS A 206 3.71 -20.33 -3.82
N LYS A 207 3.81 -19.02 -3.96
CA LYS A 207 4.77 -18.16 -3.29
C LYS A 207 4.12 -16.80 -2.96
N GLY A 208 3.03 -16.84 -2.21
CA GLY A 208 2.23 -15.69 -1.88
C GLY A 208 1.02 -16.10 -1.06
N TYR A 209 -0.04 -15.34 -1.15
CA TYR A 209 -1.29 -15.63 -0.45
C TYR A 209 -2.51 -15.20 -1.27
N GLY A 210 -3.66 -15.76 -0.91
CA GLY A 210 -4.97 -15.25 -1.29
C GLY A 210 -5.64 -14.54 -0.14
N TRP A 211 -6.62 -13.72 -0.44
CA TRP A 211 -7.42 -13.06 0.56
C TRP A 211 -8.91 -13.15 0.27
N ILE A 212 -9.71 -13.12 1.35
CA ILE A 212 -11.15 -12.86 1.32
C ILE A 212 -11.40 -11.75 2.35
N PHE A 213 -11.73 -10.57 1.86
CA PHE A 213 -11.95 -9.39 2.69
C PHE A 213 -13.42 -8.96 2.64
N PRO A 214 -14.11 -8.95 3.79
CA PRO A 214 -15.50 -8.57 3.86
C PRO A 214 -15.68 -7.09 3.51
N LYS A 215 -16.76 -6.79 2.81
CA LYS A 215 -17.28 -5.44 2.59
C LYS A 215 -18.71 -5.39 3.12
N ARG A 216 -19.30 -4.20 3.19
CA ARG A 216 -20.69 -4.04 3.66
C ARG A 216 -21.64 -4.95 2.90
N ASP A 217 -21.57 -4.94 1.57
CA ASP A 217 -22.49 -5.63 0.69
C ASP A 217 -21.79 -6.66 -0.22
N GLY A 218 -20.62 -7.17 0.20
CA GLY A 218 -19.88 -8.10 -0.63
C GLY A 218 -18.55 -8.54 -0.08
N LEU A 219 -17.75 -9.15 -0.94
CA LEU A 219 -16.40 -9.63 -0.65
C LEU A 219 -15.43 -9.13 -1.72
N SER A 220 -14.23 -8.72 -1.33
CA SER A 220 -13.09 -8.66 -2.23
C SER A 220 -12.27 -9.93 -2.06
N ILE A 221 -12.05 -10.66 -3.13
CA ILE A 221 -11.22 -11.86 -3.15
C ILE A 221 -10.06 -11.68 -4.12
N GLY A 222 -8.91 -12.27 -3.80
CA GLY A 222 -7.80 -12.18 -4.73
C GLY A 222 -6.60 -13.00 -4.34
N VAL A 223 -5.57 -12.95 -5.19
CA VAL A 223 -4.28 -13.60 -4.99
C VAL A 223 -3.14 -12.66 -5.37
N GLY A 224 -2.04 -12.74 -4.62
CA GLY A 224 -0.78 -12.07 -4.93
C GLY A 224 0.39 -13.06 -4.86
N GLU A 225 1.31 -13.00 -5.84
CA GLU A 225 2.48 -13.88 -5.90
C GLU A 225 3.77 -13.10 -5.64
N PHE A 226 4.33 -13.23 -4.44
CA PHE A 226 5.37 -12.36 -3.89
C PHE A 226 6.81 -12.77 -4.21
N VAL A 227 7.06 -13.91 -4.82
CA VAL A 227 8.41 -14.43 -5.09
C VAL A 227 8.68 -14.58 -6.58
N ARG A 228 9.93 -14.30 -6.99
CA ARG A 228 10.39 -14.50 -8.37
C ARG A 228 10.29 -15.97 -8.79
N GLY A 229 9.89 -16.22 -10.02
CA GLY A 229 9.80 -17.53 -10.64
C GLY A 229 8.69 -17.58 -11.68
N GLU A 230 8.28 -18.78 -12.05
CA GLU A 230 7.11 -18.97 -12.91
C GLU A 230 5.86 -18.52 -12.15
N SER A 231 5.40 -17.31 -12.47
CA SER A 231 4.17 -16.75 -11.93
C SER A 231 2.99 -17.13 -12.82
N ARG A 232 1.95 -17.70 -12.22
CA ARG A 232 0.71 -18.10 -12.91
C ARG A 232 -0.52 -17.60 -12.14
N PRO A 233 -0.66 -16.28 -11.96
CA PRO A 233 -1.68 -15.74 -11.06
C PRO A 233 -3.11 -16.12 -11.46
N LYS A 234 -3.40 -16.26 -12.76
CA LYS A 234 -4.71 -16.73 -13.23
C LYS A 234 -5.01 -18.15 -12.73
N ARG A 235 -4.02 -19.06 -12.81
CA ARG A 235 -4.18 -20.44 -12.31
C ARG A 235 -4.32 -20.46 -10.79
N SER A 236 -3.50 -19.69 -10.10
CA SER A 236 -3.59 -19.56 -8.64
C SER A 236 -4.95 -19.01 -8.20
N PHE A 237 -5.47 -18.01 -8.88
CA PHE A 237 -6.80 -17.45 -8.60
C PHE A 237 -7.91 -18.49 -8.86
N GLN A 238 -7.88 -19.18 -9.98
CA GLN A 238 -8.87 -20.22 -10.32
C GLN A 238 -8.87 -21.37 -9.29
N GLN A 239 -7.67 -21.83 -8.93
CA GLN A 239 -7.53 -22.88 -7.92
C GLN A 239 -8.04 -22.39 -6.55
N PHE A 240 -7.69 -21.18 -6.13
CA PHE A 240 -8.18 -20.58 -4.90
C PHE A 240 -9.70 -20.45 -4.88
N ALA A 241 -10.28 -19.97 -5.96
CA ALA A 241 -11.73 -19.80 -6.10
C ALA A 241 -12.50 -21.13 -6.03
N GLN A 242 -11.89 -22.25 -6.47
CA GLN A 242 -12.48 -23.58 -6.46
C GLN A 242 -12.26 -24.34 -5.15
N GLU A 243 -11.09 -24.19 -4.53
CA GLU A 243 -10.68 -25.01 -3.37
C GLU A 243 -10.99 -24.35 -2.02
N GLU A 244 -11.20 -23.01 -1.98
CA GLU A 244 -11.44 -22.32 -0.72
C GLU A 244 -12.88 -22.55 -0.24
N PRO A 245 -13.08 -23.23 0.91
CA PRO A 245 -14.42 -23.60 1.38
C PRO A 245 -15.33 -22.39 1.62
N SER A 246 -14.75 -21.24 1.97
CA SER A 246 -15.50 -20.00 2.21
C SER A 246 -16.12 -19.41 0.93
N LEU A 247 -15.69 -19.86 -0.23
CA LEU A 247 -16.17 -19.42 -1.54
C LEU A 247 -17.13 -20.42 -2.20
N ALA A 248 -17.37 -21.57 -1.57
CA ALA A 248 -18.20 -22.62 -2.13
C ALA A 248 -19.62 -22.12 -2.45
N GLY A 249 -20.10 -22.40 -3.66
CA GLY A 249 -21.42 -22.01 -4.12
C GLY A 249 -21.59 -20.55 -4.52
N LEU A 250 -20.52 -19.73 -4.47
CA LEU A 250 -20.56 -18.35 -4.94
C LEU A 250 -20.24 -18.26 -6.43
N THR A 251 -20.95 -17.38 -7.14
CA THR A 251 -20.58 -16.99 -8.51
C THR A 251 -19.49 -15.94 -8.44
N ILE A 252 -18.28 -16.29 -8.92
CA ILE A 252 -17.12 -15.42 -8.86
C ILE A 252 -16.91 -14.76 -10.22
N PRO A 253 -16.97 -13.41 -10.31
CA PRO A 253 -16.68 -12.70 -11.54
C PRO A 253 -15.25 -12.88 -12.02
N SER A 254 -15.00 -12.65 -13.31
CA SER A 254 -13.64 -12.70 -13.87
C SER A 254 -12.72 -11.72 -13.16
N PRO A 255 -11.54 -12.15 -12.68
CA PRO A 255 -10.65 -11.28 -11.93
C PRO A 255 -9.97 -10.23 -12.80
N VAL A 256 -9.72 -9.07 -12.22
CA VAL A 256 -8.95 -7.98 -12.81
C VAL A 256 -7.53 -7.97 -12.26
N GLY A 257 -6.54 -7.81 -13.15
CA GLY A 257 -5.13 -7.79 -12.77
C GLY A 257 -4.59 -6.40 -12.48
N HIS A 258 -3.77 -6.30 -11.44
CA HIS A 258 -3.00 -5.09 -11.18
C HIS A 258 -1.61 -5.44 -10.62
N PRO A 259 -0.52 -4.83 -11.14
CA PRO A 259 0.81 -5.05 -10.59
C PRO A 259 0.97 -4.31 -9.26
N ILE A 260 1.52 -4.98 -8.25
CA ILE A 260 1.89 -4.38 -6.97
C ILE A 260 3.38 -4.06 -6.99
N PRO A 261 3.78 -2.78 -6.89
CA PRO A 261 5.18 -2.37 -6.93
C PRO A 261 5.81 -2.47 -5.54
N VAL A 262 6.17 -3.68 -5.14
CA VAL A 262 6.79 -3.91 -3.83
C VAL A 262 8.18 -3.31 -3.76
N PHE A 263 8.52 -2.83 -2.58
CA PHE A 263 9.87 -2.36 -2.28
C PHE A 263 10.91 -3.42 -2.63
N ASN A 264 11.92 -3.02 -3.36
CA ASN A 264 13.03 -3.88 -3.75
C ASN A 264 14.35 -3.19 -3.50
N ARG A 265 15.14 -3.73 -2.56
CA ARG A 265 16.52 -3.29 -2.37
C ARG A 265 17.36 -3.79 -3.53
N VAL A 266 18.13 -2.91 -4.16
CA VAL A 266 19.09 -3.32 -5.16
C VAL A 266 20.32 -3.91 -4.48
N PRO A 267 20.71 -5.15 -4.83
CA PRO A 267 21.98 -5.69 -4.43
C PRO A 267 23.11 -4.87 -5.05
N GLY A 268 24.14 -4.55 -4.27
CA GLY A 268 25.41 -4.00 -4.76
C GLY A 268 25.63 -2.49 -4.61
N ILE A 269 24.66 -1.71 -4.15
CA ILE A 269 24.91 -0.30 -3.80
C ILE A 269 25.35 -0.22 -2.34
N LYS A 270 26.64 0.09 -2.11
CA LYS A 270 27.16 0.48 -0.79
C LYS A 270 26.53 1.84 -0.43
N GLY A 271 25.74 1.85 0.63
CA GLY A 271 24.97 2.99 1.10
C GLY A 271 23.47 2.76 0.98
N ASN A 272 22.68 3.42 1.84
CA ASN A 272 21.22 3.30 1.91
C ASN A 272 20.49 4.03 0.76
N LYS A 273 21.08 4.15 -0.42
CA LYS A 273 20.43 4.83 -1.54
C LYS A 273 19.34 3.96 -2.15
N TRP A 274 18.17 4.55 -2.33
CA TRP A 274 17.06 4.02 -3.09
C TRP A 274 17.48 3.82 -4.55
N ASN A 275 17.09 2.72 -5.20
CA ASN A 275 17.47 2.51 -6.59
C ASN A 275 16.79 3.52 -7.49
N GLY A 276 17.54 4.44 -8.05
CA GLY A 276 17.06 5.54 -8.89
C GLY A 276 16.43 6.71 -8.15
N GLY A 277 16.51 6.75 -6.79
CA GLY A 277 16.02 7.86 -5.98
C GLY A 277 14.48 7.98 -5.92
N LEU A 278 13.99 8.76 -4.98
CA LEU A 278 12.60 9.24 -4.92
C LEU A 278 12.49 10.72 -5.30
N VAL A 279 13.63 11.38 -5.45
CA VAL A 279 13.76 12.75 -5.88
C VAL A 279 14.73 12.82 -7.06
N GLN A 280 14.35 13.54 -8.11
CA GLN A 280 15.24 13.87 -9.23
C GLN A 280 14.91 15.26 -9.75
N GLY A 281 15.84 16.19 -9.57
CA GLY A 281 15.63 17.61 -9.90
C GLY A 281 14.43 18.20 -9.15
N ARG A 282 13.40 18.58 -9.87
CA ARG A 282 12.15 19.14 -9.32
C ARG A 282 11.01 18.12 -9.27
N ALA A 283 11.32 16.81 -9.34
CA ALA A 283 10.33 15.76 -9.31
C ALA A 283 10.47 14.87 -8.06
N VAL A 284 9.34 14.49 -7.47
CA VAL A 284 9.23 13.61 -6.28
C VAL A 284 8.31 12.46 -6.60
N LEU A 285 8.61 11.24 -6.12
CA LEU A 285 7.75 10.06 -6.27
C LEU A 285 7.21 9.60 -4.92
N VAL A 286 5.90 9.35 -4.86
CA VAL A 286 5.20 8.90 -3.65
C VAL A 286 4.40 7.61 -3.90
N GLY A 287 4.10 6.88 -2.84
CA GLY A 287 3.29 5.65 -2.89
C GLY A 287 3.81 4.64 -3.91
N ASP A 288 2.90 4.06 -4.69
CA ASP A 288 3.19 3.04 -5.69
C ASP A 288 4.15 3.53 -6.79
N ALA A 289 4.11 4.81 -7.15
CA ALA A 289 5.05 5.39 -8.10
C ALA A 289 6.49 5.37 -7.58
N GLY A 290 6.66 5.49 -6.26
CA GLY A 290 7.92 5.34 -5.55
C GLY A 290 8.26 3.89 -5.17
N HIS A 291 7.40 2.91 -5.47
CA HIS A 291 7.51 1.51 -5.02
C HIS A 291 7.54 1.35 -3.49
N LEU A 292 6.71 2.13 -2.80
CA LEU A 292 6.59 2.16 -1.35
C LEU A 292 5.48 1.22 -0.88
N VAL A 293 5.61 -0.07 -1.19
CA VAL A 293 4.68 -1.13 -0.79
C VAL A 293 5.42 -2.17 0.04
N ASP A 294 4.82 -2.56 1.17
CA ASP A 294 5.36 -3.60 2.05
C ASP A 294 5.59 -4.91 1.29
N PRO A 295 6.81 -5.44 1.28
CA PRO A 295 7.14 -6.64 0.52
C PRO A 295 6.61 -7.94 1.13
N LEU A 296 6.17 -7.98 2.39
CA LEU A 296 5.59 -9.15 3.04
C LEU A 296 4.07 -9.17 2.92
N LEU A 297 3.42 -8.05 3.28
CA LEU A 297 1.96 -7.95 3.34
C LEU A 297 1.33 -7.52 2.02
N GLY A 298 2.10 -6.86 1.13
CA GLY A 298 1.53 -6.17 -0.02
C GLY A 298 0.72 -4.93 0.37
N GLU A 299 0.85 -4.47 1.62
CA GLU A 299 0.18 -3.26 2.09
C GLU A 299 0.80 -2.04 1.41
N GLY A 300 -0.02 -1.28 0.66
CA GLY A 300 0.42 -0.10 -0.06
C GLY A 300 -0.28 1.19 0.39
N ILE A 301 -1.54 1.11 0.85
CA ILE A 301 -2.35 2.31 1.11
C ILE A 301 -1.80 3.11 2.29
N LEU A 302 -1.44 2.47 3.40
CA LEU A 302 -0.81 3.12 4.56
C LEU A 302 0.44 3.90 4.14
N TYR A 303 1.35 3.23 3.44
CA TYR A 303 2.61 3.83 2.98
C TYR A 303 2.38 4.88 1.89
N ALA A 304 1.34 4.75 1.07
CA ALA A 304 0.95 5.76 0.11
C ALA A 304 0.51 7.06 0.79
N VAL A 305 -0.38 6.98 1.77
CA VAL A 305 -0.82 8.14 2.57
C VAL A 305 0.38 8.75 3.28
N ARG A 306 1.15 7.94 4.01
CA ARG A 306 2.28 8.43 4.80
C ARG A 306 3.40 9.06 3.96
N SER A 307 3.77 8.43 2.85
CA SER A 307 4.75 9.03 1.92
C SER A 307 4.25 10.34 1.32
N GLY A 308 2.95 10.44 1.06
CA GLY A 308 2.34 11.70 0.61
C GLY A 308 2.46 12.82 1.63
N GLN A 309 2.21 12.52 2.92
CA GLN A 309 2.40 13.48 4.03
C GLN A 309 3.87 13.91 4.17
N LEU A 310 4.81 12.96 4.11
CA LEU A 310 6.24 13.25 4.19
C LEU A 310 6.72 14.10 3.00
N ALA A 311 6.22 13.81 1.79
CA ALA A 311 6.53 14.62 0.61
C ALA A 311 5.96 16.04 0.74
N GLY A 312 4.71 16.18 1.20
CA GLY A 312 4.11 17.48 1.47
C GLY A 312 4.96 18.30 2.45
N ALA A 313 5.31 17.72 3.59
CA ALA A 313 6.13 18.39 4.61
C ALA A 313 7.52 18.80 4.09
N SER A 314 8.17 17.96 3.27
CA SER A 314 9.48 18.28 2.69
C SER A 314 9.39 19.36 1.61
N ILE A 315 8.35 19.31 0.76
CA ILE A 315 8.12 20.32 -0.29
C ILE A 315 7.77 21.70 0.33
N ILE A 316 6.97 21.72 1.40
CA ILE A 316 6.66 22.96 2.15
C ILE A 316 7.94 23.66 2.61
N LYS A 317 8.86 22.91 3.22
CA LYS A 317 10.16 23.43 3.67
C LYS A 317 11.01 23.91 2.49
N PHE A 318 11.10 23.12 1.43
CA PHE A 318 11.86 23.44 0.22
C PHE A 318 11.37 24.72 -0.48
N LEU A 319 10.05 24.91 -0.59
CA LEU A 319 9.46 26.09 -1.22
C LEU A 319 9.38 27.31 -0.31
N GLY A 320 9.43 27.11 1.01
CA GLY A 320 9.25 28.14 2.05
C GLY A 320 10.46 28.99 2.37
N LYS A 321 11.52 28.98 1.54
CA LYS A 321 12.77 29.75 1.73
C LYS A 321 13.71 29.26 2.83
N ASP A 322 13.45 28.15 3.46
CA ASP A 322 14.42 27.47 4.31
C ASP A 322 15.51 26.84 3.41
N GLU A 323 16.74 26.73 3.91
CA GLU A 323 17.87 26.09 3.17
C GLU A 323 17.68 24.57 3.01
N ASN A 324 16.42 24.07 2.98
CA ASN A 324 16.11 22.66 2.87
C ASN A 324 16.19 22.17 1.43
N ARG A 325 16.65 20.94 1.27
CA ARG A 325 16.76 20.29 -0.02
C ARG A 325 15.53 19.39 -0.25
N LEU A 326 15.11 19.26 -1.49
CA LEU A 326 14.00 18.35 -1.82
C LEU A 326 14.32 16.88 -1.48
N GLU A 327 15.62 16.52 -1.50
CA GLU A 327 16.13 15.20 -1.10
C GLU A 327 15.92 14.87 0.38
N ASP A 328 15.61 15.83 1.24
CA ASP A 328 15.25 15.58 2.64
C ASP A 328 14.01 14.68 2.76
N TYR A 329 13.19 14.62 1.70
CA TYR A 329 12.12 13.64 1.57
C TYR A 329 12.66 12.21 1.52
N GLU A 330 13.72 11.93 0.74
CA GLU A 330 14.33 10.59 0.71
C GLU A 330 14.85 10.18 2.08
N ASP A 331 15.47 11.10 2.78
CA ASP A 331 15.98 10.85 4.13
C ASP A 331 14.84 10.57 5.11
N ALA A 332 13.70 11.24 4.99
CA ALA A 332 12.50 10.96 5.79
C ALA A 332 11.94 9.56 5.51
N ILE A 333 11.83 9.17 4.25
CA ILE A 333 11.41 7.81 3.85
C ILE A 333 12.39 6.75 4.35
N LEU A 334 13.70 7.00 4.24
CA LEU A 334 14.73 6.06 4.71
C LEU A 334 14.65 5.86 6.22
N ARG A 335 14.47 6.93 6.99
CA ARG A 335 14.32 6.84 8.45
C ARG A 335 13.08 6.05 8.86
N GLU A 336 11.96 6.26 8.18
CA GLU A 336 10.68 5.69 8.60
C GLU A 336 10.44 4.27 8.03
N PHE A 337 10.80 4.00 6.77
CA PHE A 337 10.41 2.77 6.09
C PHE A 337 11.53 1.79 5.79
N ALA A 338 12.80 2.26 5.67
CA ALA A 338 13.85 1.42 5.09
C ALA A 338 14.13 0.16 5.91
N GLU A 339 14.20 0.29 7.23
CA GLU A 339 14.48 -0.84 8.11
C GLU A 339 13.29 -1.81 8.19
N GLU A 340 12.07 -1.28 8.26
CA GLU A 340 10.85 -2.10 8.20
C GLU A 340 10.80 -2.92 6.92
N PHE A 341 10.96 -2.28 5.77
CA PHE A 341 10.93 -2.97 4.47
C PHE A 341 12.10 -3.95 4.29
N ARG A 342 13.25 -3.66 4.90
CA ARG A 342 14.40 -4.57 4.90
C ARG A 342 14.07 -5.87 5.65
N ILE A 343 13.44 -5.74 6.81
CA ILE A 343 13.04 -6.90 7.64
C ILE A 343 11.88 -7.62 6.99
N ALA A 344 10.84 -6.91 6.52
CA ALA A 344 9.72 -7.47 5.79
C ALA A 344 10.18 -8.28 4.56
N SER A 345 11.21 -7.79 3.83
CA SER A 345 11.82 -8.52 2.72
C SER A 345 12.53 -9.82 3.14
N LYS A 346 13.12 -9.86 4.34
CA LYS A 346 13.71 -11.10 4.88
C LYS A 346 12.62 -12.08 5.28
N LEU A 347 11.60 -11.60 5.99
CA LEU A 347 10.45 -12.41 6.41
C LEU A 347 9.69 -12.96 5.20
N ASN A 348 9.50 -12.19 4.14
CA ASN A 348 8.92 -12.64 2.89
C ASN A 348 9.61 -13.90 2.34
N ARG A 349 10.95 -13.92 2.34
CA ARG A 349 11.72 -15.08 1.87
C ARG A 349 11.52 -16.31 2.74
N VAL A 350 11.36 -16.12 4.04
CA VAL A 350 11.09 -17.23 4.97
C VAL A 350 9.65 -17.70 4.83
N VAL A 351 8.67 -16.80 4.96
CA VAL A 351 7.25 -17.15 4.96
C VAL A 351 6.81 -17.76 3.63
N TYR A 352 7.13 -17.13 2.50
CA TYR A 352 6.71 -17.62 1.18
C TYR A 352 7.73 -18.53 0.49
N GLY A 353 8.95 -18.63 1.02
CA GLY A 353 9.99 -19.54 0.54
C GLY A 353 9.88 -20.95 1.11
N LEU A 354 9.28 -21.13 2.28
CA LEU A 354 9.05 -22.44 2.88
C LEU A 354 7.98 -23.22 2.12
N PRO A 355 8.18 -24.55 1.92
CA PRO A 355 7.13 -25.41 1.41
C PRO A 355 5.87 -25.37 2.30
N ARG A 356 4.69 -25.43 1.71
CA ARG A 356 3.41 -25.44 2.46
C ARG A 356 3.33 -26.56 3.48
N SER A 357 3.91 -27.72 3.17
CA SER A 357 4.03 -28.86 4.09
C SER A 357 4.76 -28.50 5.39
N TRP A 358 5.74 -27.58 5.32
CA TRP A 358 6.48 -27.14 6.50
C TRP A 358 5.62 -26.25 7.41
N HIS A 359 4.82 -25.34 6.84
CA HIS A 359 3.87 -24.54 7.63
C HIS A 359 2.88 -25.44 8.38
N ARG A 360 2.32 -26.44 7.69
CA ARG A 360 1.44 -27.45 8.30
C ARG A 360 2.16 -28.26 9.37
N TRP A 361 3.34 -28.74 9.08
CA TRP A 361 4.15 -29.51 10.06
C TRP A 361 4.46 -28.66 11.29
N LEU A 362 4.93 -27.41 11.14
CA LEU A 362 5.20 -26.50 12.25
C LEU A 362 3.95 -26.24 13.09
N GLY A 363 2.82 -25.98 12.45
CA GLY A 363 1.56 -25.72 13.15
C GLY A 363 1.06 -26.95 13.93
N ARG A 364 1.18 -28.16 13.37
CA ARG A 364 0.80 -29.40 14.04
C ARG A 364 1.77 -29.79 15.16
N THR A 365 3.06 -29.69 14.93
CA THR A 365 4.10 -30.12 15.88
C THR A 365 4.28 -29.12 17.01
N PHE A 366 4.13 -27.83 16.73
CA PHE A 366 4.34 -26.75 17.69
C PHE A 366 3.17 -25.75 17.69
N PRO A 367 1.93 -26.19 18.01
CA PRO A 367 0.74 -25.34 17.87
C PRO A 367 0.81 -24.05 18.69
N GLY A 368 1.25 -24.09 19.93
CA GLY A 368 1.36 -22.92 20.79
C GLY A 368 2.39 -21.88 20.31
N PRO A 369 3.63 -22.26 20.01
CA PRO A 369 4.59 -21.35 19.39
C PRO A 369 4.12 -20.77 18.05
N TYR A 370 3.49 -21.58 17.21
CA TYR A 370 2.99 -21.16 15.91
C TYR A 370 1.84 -20.12 16.04
N GLN A 371 0.88 -20.40 16.92
CA GLN A 371 -0.21 -19.47 17.25
C GLN A 371 0.34 -18.12 17.77
N ARG A 372 1.39 -18.13 18.61
CA ARG A 372 2.03 -16.90 19.07
C ARG A 372 2.66 -16.08 17.95
N VAL A 373 3.23 -16.72 16.93
CA VAL A 373 3.77 -16.02 15.74
C VAL A 373 2.65 -15.33 14.99
N LEU A 374 1.52 -16.02 14.75
CA LEU A 374 0.36 -15.43 14.08
C LEU A 374 -0.24 -14.27 14.88
N HIS A 375 -0.34 -14.42 16.20
CA HIS A 375 -0.84 -13.35 17.07
C HIS A 375 0.04 -12.10 16.99
N ARG A 376 1.35 -12.26 17.00
CA ARG A 376 2.28 -11.13 16.84
C ARG A 376 2.21 -10.47 15.47
N TYR A 377 2.01 -11.27 14.42
CA TYR A 377 1.73 -10.73 13.10
C TYR A 377 0.47 -9.84 13.12
N CYS A 378 -0.57 -10.27 13.83
CA CYS A 378 -1.77 -9.47 14.00
C CYS A 378 -1.53 -8.19 14.82
N GLN A 379 -0.66 -8.25 15.83
CA GLN A 379 -0.22 -7.06 16.58
C GLN A 379 0.54 -6.04 15.71
N LEU A 380 1.26 -6.51 14.68
CA LEU A 380 1.87 -5.63 13.68
C LEU A 380 0.81 -4.83 12.93
N LEU A 381 -0.32 -5.46 12.54
CA LEU A 381 -1.43 -4.78 11.87
C LEU A 381 -2.10 -3.72 12.76
N GLN A 382 -2.07 -3.92 14.08
CA GLN A 382 -2.60 -2.98 15.08
C GLN A 382 -1.61 -1.87 15.46
N GLY A 383 -0.35 -1.92 14.97
CA GLY A 383 0.69 -0.97 15.36
C GLY A 383 1.27 -1.20 16.78
N ARG A 384 0.92 -2.32 17.42
CA ARG A 384 1.44 -2.71 18.75
C ARG A 384 2.81 -3.39 18.68
N GLU A 385 3.20 -3.83 17.51
CA GLU A 385 4.52 -4.39 17.19
C GLU A 385 5.04 -3.73 15.91
N THR A 386 6.38 -3.73 15.74
CA THR A 386 7.05 -3.34 14.51
C THR A 386 7.80 -4.54 13.94
N TYR A 387 8.23 -4.46 12.67
CA TYR A 387 9.10 -5.48 12.11
C TYR A 387 10.43 -5.58 12.86
N GLN A 388 10.95 -4.46 13.39
CA GLN A 388 12.17 -4.43 14.17
C GLN A 388 12.01 -5.19 15.49
N THR A 389 10.92 -4.95 16.23
CA THR A 389 10.68 -5.64 17.51
C THR A 389 10.46 -7.13 17.31
N LEU A 390 9.71 -7.53 16.26
CA LEU A 390 9.52 -8.93 15.89
C LEU A 390 10.85 -9.62 15.56
N TRP A 391 11.68 -8.97 14.75
CA TRP A 391 12.99 -9.50 14.34
C TRP A 391 13.96 -9.61 15.51
N ALA A 392 14.06 -8.57 16.34
CA ALA A 392 14.94 -8.56 17.52
C ALA A 392 14.59 -9.69 18.50
N ARG A 393 13.29 -9.90 18.77
CA ARG A 393 12.82 -11.01 19.61
C ARG A 393 13.10 -12.39 19.02
N ALA A 394 12.95 -12.54 17.70
CA ALA A 394 13.28 -13.78 17.02
C ALA A 394 14.77 -14.09 17.12
N MET A 395 15.62 -13.10 16.91
CA MET A 395 17.08 -13.24 16.99
C MET A 395 17.56 -13.50 18.41
N HIS A 396 16.96 -12.86 19.44
CA HIS A 396 17.31 -13.11 20.85
C HIS A 396 17.02 -14.56 21.27
N LYS A 397 15.96 -15.18 20.75
CA LYS A 397 15.70 -16.62 21.00
C LYS A 397 16.72 -17.56 20.36
N ILE A 398 17.33 -17.13 19.24
CA ILE A 398 18.37 -17.91 18.54
C ILE A 398 19.76 -17.65 19.19
N ASN A 399 19.99 -16.42 19.66
CA ASN A 399 21.23 -16.02 20.34
C ASN A 399 20.89 -15.22 21.61
N PRO A 400 20.67 -15.88 22.77
CA PRO A 400 20.25 -15.22 24.01
C PRO A 400 21.30 -14.26 24.60
N PHE A 401 22.55 -14.32 24.14
CA PHE A 401 23.62 -13.40 24.55
C PHE A 401 23.76 -12.19 23.61
N GLY A 402 22.87 -12.06 22.61
CA GLY A 402 22.80 -10.88 21.73
C GLY A 402 22.19 -9.65 22.45
N ARG A 403 22.36 -8.46 21.83
CA ARG A 403 21.79 -7.22 22.39
C ARG A 403 20.26 -7.37 22.60
N PRO A 404 19.71 -6.91 23.74
CA PRO A 404 18.27 -6.93 23.99
C PRO A 404 17.52 -6.10 22.94
N ALA A 405 16.26 -6.48 22.70
CA ALA A 405 15.38 -5.71 21.81
C ALA A 405 15.19 -4.30 22.40
N PRO A 406 15.17 -3.25 21.58
CA PRO A 406 14.81 -1.91 22.04
C PRO A 406 13.40 -1.91 22.66
N GLU A 407 13.27 -1.36 23.85
CA GLU A 407 11.96 -1.09 24.43
C GLU A 407 11.26 0.00 23.61
N MET A 408 9.99 -0.21 23.29
CA MET A 408 9.20 0.83 22.67
C MET A 408 8.86 1.87 23.73
N GLU A 409 9.32 3.10 23.54
CA GLU A 409 8.66 4.24 24.16
C GLU A 409 7.24 4.30 23.55
N THR A 410 6.25 4.05 24.37
CA THR A 410 4.83 4.28 24.01
C THR A 410 4.64 5.76 23.78
N PRO A 411 4.06 6.18 22.63
CA PRO A 411 3.76 7.59 22.37
C PRO A 411 2.71 8.15 23.31
#